data_2804680ad7823c941047bf511ef72379
#
_entry.id   2804680ad7823c941047bf511ef72379
#
_cell.length_a   1.000
_cell.length_b   1.000
_cell.length_c   1.000
_cell.angle_alpha   90.00
_cell.angle_beta   90.00
_cell.angle_gamma   90.00
#
_symmetry.space_group_name_H-M   'P 1'
#
loop_
_entity.id
_entity.type
_entity.pdbx_description
1 polymer ?
#
loop_
_entity_poly.entity_id
_entity_poly.type
_entity_poly.pdbx_seq_one_letter_code
_entity_poly.pdbx_strand_id
1 'polypeptide(L)'
;MQDNRKAGGVVFDAVTKRYGSFAAVDAVSLTIEPATLVTLLGPSGCGKTTLLRMIAGFVAPDAGELEIGGRAMRDVAPNRRPAIMVFQHLALFPMMDVGANVAYGLQQRGVSKAEAAKRAEAMLERVGLPGVARKLIDQLSGGQKQRVAIARALVLEPTLLLLDEPLGALDLKLREHMKVELKQLQAAFGTTFVYITHDQSE
;
A
#
# COMPACT_ATOMS: atom_id res chain seq x y z
N MET A 1 -23.49 -10.06 -1.90
CA MET A 1 -22.18 -9.59 -1.41
C MET A 1 -21.14 -10.56 -1.95
N GLN A 2 -20.44 -10.21 -3.04
CA GLN A 2 -19.33 -11.03 -3.54
C GLN A 2 -18.25 -11.05 -2.47
N ASP A 3 -17.70 -12.24 -2.21
CA ASP A 3 -16.72 -12.48 -1.17
C ASP A 3 -15.43 -11.66 -1.45
N ASN A 4 -15.35 -10.48 -0.87
CA ASN A 4 -14.25 -9.52 -1.04
C ASN A 4 -12.90 -10.11 -0.60
N ARG A 5 -12.91 -11.25 0.12
CA ARG A 5 -11.71 -11.94 0.60
C ARG A 5 -10.90 -12.59 -0.51
N LYS A 6 -11.53 -13.00 -1.63
CA LYS A 6 -10.81 -13.57 -2.79
C LYS A 6 -10.20 -12.52 -3.71
N ALA A 7 -10.69 -11.26 -3.63
CA ALA A 7 -10.31 -10.20 -4.57
C ALA A 7 -8.88 -9.66 -4.40
N GLY A 8 -8.23 -9.88 -3.26
CA GLY A 8 -6.89 -9.35 -2.94
C GLY A 8 -5.73 -10.33 -3.13
N GLY A 9 -5.96 -11.52 -3.67
CA GLY A 9 -4.90 -12.46 -3.99
C GLY A 9 -4.07 -11.99 -5.19
N VAL A 10 -2.75 -12.26 -5.18
CA VAL A 10 -1.85 -11.92 -6.28
C VAL A 10 -1.14 -13.17 -6.76
N VAL A 11 -1.11 -13.38 -8.07
CA VAL A 11 -0.37 -14.49 -8.69
C VAL A 11 0.62 -13.92 -9.70
N PHE A 12 1.88 -14.25 -9.52
CA PHE A 12 2.93 -14.10 -10.53
C PHE A 12 3.17 -15.47 -11.16
N ASP A 13 3.12 -15.55 -12.48
CA ASP A 13 3.43 -16.75 -13.23
C ASP A 13 4.58 -16.47 -14.19
N ALA A 14 5.77 -17.01 -13.86
CA ALA A 14 7.02 -16.89 -14.63
C ALA A 14 7.34 -15.43 -15.04
N VAL A 15 7.07 -14.47 -14.17
CA VAL A 15 7.20 -13.04 -14.47
C VAL A 15 8.67 -12.66 -14.59
N THR A 16 9.01 -11.98 -15.68
CA THR A 16 10.35 -11.47 -15.96
C THR A 16 10.30 -9.96 -16.21
N LYS A 17 11.29 -9.24 -15.65
CA LYS A 17 11.52 -7.82 -15.93
C LYS A 17 13.00 -7.53 -16.12
N ARG A 18 13.34 -6.93 -17.27
CA ARG A 18 14.70 -6.53 -17.63
C ARG A 18 14.82 -5.01 -17.75
N TYR A 19 15.98 -4.52 -17.39
CA TYR A 19 16.42 -3.15 -17.66
C TYR A 19 17.74 -3.22 -18.44
N GLY A 20 17.67 -3.09 -19.75
CA GLY A 20 18.79 -3.40 -20.63
C GLY A 20 19.20 -4.87 -20.52
N SER A 21 20.47 -5.14 -20.23
CA SER A 21 20.99 -6.49 -20.02
C SER A 21 20.73 -7.07 -18.62
N PHE A 22 20.32 -6.24 -17.66
CA PHE A 22 20.09 -6.64 -16.27
C PHE A 22 18.68 -7.19 -16.08
N ALA A 23 18.56 -8.44 -15.60
CA ALA A 23 17.29 -9.03 -15.19
C ALA A 23 17.01 -8.65 -13.71
N ALA A 24 16.13 -7.68 -13.49
CA ALA A 24 15.72 -7.29 -12.13
C ALA A 24 14.77 -8.33 -11.50
N VAL A 25 13.97 -8.99 -12.33
CA VAL A 25 13.11 -10.12 -11.96
C VAL A 25 13.26 -11.16 -13.08
N ASP A 26 13.51 -12.41 -12.74
CA ASP A 26 13.76 -13.48 -13.72
C ASP A 26 12.89 -14.70 -13.44
N ALA A 27 11.90 -14.93 -14.28
CA ALA A 27 10.93 -16.04 -14.24
C ALA A 27 10.34 -16.32 -12.84
N VAL A 28 9.99 -15.28 -12.10
CA VAL A 28 9.45 -15.40 -10.73
C VAL A 28 8.01 -15.88 -10.77
N SER A 29 7.75 -16.99 -10.06
CA SER A 29 6.39 -17.47 -9.77
C SER A 29 6.14 -17.41 -8.26
N LEU A 30 5.07 -16.72 -7.86
CA LEU A 30 4.72 -16.45 -6.46
C LEU A 30 3.20 -16.27 -6.34
N THR A 31 2.61 -16.89 -5.33
CA THR A 31 1.21 -16.65 -4.95
C THR A 31 1.13 -15.96 -3.60
N ILE A 32 0.36 -14.89 -3.52
CA ILE A 32 0.02 -14.18 -2.29
C ILE A 32 -1.47 -14.40 -2.03
N GLU A 33 -1.76 -15.04 -0.91
CA GLU A 33 -3.13 -15.34 -0.52
C GLU A 33 -3.90 -14.08 -0.12
N PRO A 34 -5.21 -14.01 -0.39
CA PRO A 34 -6.06 -12.88 0.04
C PRO A 34 -6.07 -12.70 1.55
N ALA A 35 -6.23 -11.45 2.00
CA ALA A 35 -6.33 -11.08 3.42
C ALA A 35 -5.14 -11.53 4.27
N THR A 36 -3.94 -11.61 3.67
CA THR A 36 -2.69 -11.91 4.36
C THR A 36 -1.80 -10.67 4.48
N LEU A 37 -0.88 -10.70 5.43
CA LEU A 37 0.25 -9.78 5.52
C LEU A 37 1.50 -10.49 5.02
N VAL A 38 2.05 -10.04 3.91
CA VAL A 38 3.23 -10.64 3.27
C VAL A 38 4.38 -9.66 3.27
N THR A 39 5.54 -10.13 3.72
CA THR A 39 6.80 -9.37 3.67
C THR A 39 7.69 -9.91 2.57
N LEU A 40 8.11 -9.07 1.64
CA LEU A 40 9.16 -9.36 0.67
C LEU A 40 10.50 -8.92 1.25
N LEU A 41 11.29 -9.88 1.72
CA LEU A 41 12.59 -9.65 2.34
C LEU A 41 13.73 -9.93 1.36
N GLY A 42 14.79 -9.18 1.45
CA GLY A 42 16.03 -9.43 0.69
C GLY A 42 16.91 -8.19 0.58
N PRO A 43 18.14 -8.35 0.08
CA PRO A 43 19.09 -7.24 -0.08
C PRO A 43 18.59 -6.20 -1.09
N SER A 44 19.21 -5.01 -1.05
CA SER A 44 18.93 -3.96 -2.06
C SER A 44 19.26 -4.48 -3.47
N GLY A 45 18.43 -4.12 -4.45
CA GLY A 45 18.63 -4.50 -5.84
C GLY A 45 18.13 -5.90 -6.24
N CYS A 46 17.59 -6.72 -5.33
CA CYS A 46 17.09 -8.06 -5.67
C CYS A 46 15.67 -8.09 -6.29
N GLY A 47 15.14 -6.97 -6.76
CA GLY A 47 13.88 -6.91 -7.52
C GLY A 47 12.61 -6.68 -6.71
N LYS A 48 12.64 -6.60 -5.38
CA LYS A 48 11.44 -6.40 -4.52
C LYS A 48 10.58 -5.19 -4.95
N THR A 49 11.20 -4.03 -5.05
CA THR A 49 10.52 -2.80 -5.49
C THR A 49 9.97 -2.93 -6.91
N THR A 50 10.65 -3.68 -7.78
CA THR A 50 10.17 -3.97 -9.13
C THR A 50 8.90 -4.81 -9.09
N LEU A 51 8.86 -5.88 -8.27
CA LEU A 51 7.66 -6.70 -8.06
C LEU A 51 6.50 -5.85 -7.51
N LEU A 52 6.76 -5.03 -6.49
CA LEU A 52 5.74 -4.16 -5.90
C LEU A 52 5.18 -3.17 -6.93
N ARG A 53 6.06 -2.55 -7.72
CA ARG A 53 5.68 -1.63 -8.80
C ARG A 53 4.94 -2.31 -9.94
N MET A 54 5.21 -3.60 -10.20
CA MET A 54 4.42 -4.39 -11.16
C MET A 54 3.00 -4.62 -10.65
N ILE A 55 2.82 -4.96 -9.36
CA ILE A 55 1.48 -5.07 -8.77
C ILE A 55 0.74 -3.73 -8.86
N ALA A 56 1.41 -2.63 -8.52
CA ALA A 56 0.83 -1.27 -8.59
C ALA A 56 0.53 -0.81 -10.03
N GLY A 57 1.15 -1.44 -11.05
CA GLY A 57 0.97 -1.08 -12.45
C GLY A 57 1.90 0.02 -12.97
N PHE A 58 2.91 0.42 -12.19
CA PHE A 58 3.93 1.39 -12.63
C PHE A 58 5.00 0.77 -13.53
N VAL A 59 5.13 -0.53 -13.51
CA VAL A 59 6.06 -1.30 -14.35
C VAL A 59 5.31 -2.47 -14.96
N ALA A 60 5.41 -2.65 -16.28
CA ALA A 60 4.89 -3.83 -16.94
C ALA A 60 5.94 -4.94 -16.98
N PRO A 61 5.58 -6.22 -16.79
CA PRO A 61 6.47 -7.33 -17.04
C PRO A 61 6.80 -7.43 -18.54
N ASP A 62 8.02 -7.91 -18.84
CA ASP A 62 8.44 -8.19 -20.23
C ASP A 62 7.99 -9.59 -20.66
N ALA A 63 7.89 -10.54 -19.72
CA ALA A 63 7.35 -11.89 -19.92
C ALA A 63 6.61 -12.39 -18.68
N GLY A 64 5.83 -13.45 -18.83
CA GLY A 64 5.00 -14.01 -17.78
C GLY A 64 3.71 -13.22 -17.57
N GLU A 65 2.95 -13.61 -16.55
CA GLU A 65 1.63 -13.04 -16.26
C GLU A 65 1.50 -12.64 -14.80
N LEU A 66 0.79 -11.51 -14.57
CA LEU A 66 0.43 -11.02 -13.25
C LEU A 66 -1.08 -10.93 -13.15
N GLU A 67 -1.64 -11.60 -12.14
CA GLU A 67 -3.06 -11.52 -11.82
C GLU A 67 -3.30 -10.92 -10.43
N ILE A 68 -4.40 -10.19 -10.28
CA ILE A 68 -4.93 -9.74 -8.99
C ILE A 68 -6.40 -10.17 -8.91
N GLY A 69 -6.74 -10.97 -7.89
CA GLY A 69 -8.09 -11.49 -7.73
C GLY A 69 -8.56 -12.36 -8.90
N GLY A 70 -7.65 -13.09 -9.55
CA GLY A 70 -7.91 -13.94 -10.71
C GLY A 70 -8.14 -13.16 -12.01
N ARG A 71 -7.77 -11.87 -12.05
CA ARG A 71 -7.85 -11.04 -13.26
C ARG A 71 -6.46 -10.63 -13.70
N ALA A 72 -6.15 -10.85 -14.97
CA ALA A 72 -4.88 -10.43 -15.58
C ALA A 72 -4.73 -8.90 -15.56
N MET A 73 -3.52 -8.44 -15.21
CA MET A 73 -3.22 -7.01 -14.99
C MET A 73 -2.38 -6.37 -16.11
N ARG A 74 -2.06 -7.09 -17.18
CA ARG A 74 -1.14 -6.63 -18.24
C ARG A 74 -1.52 -5.23 -18.79
N ASP A 75 -2.79 -5.03 -19.14
CA ASP A 75 -3.28 -3.80 -19.78
C ASP A 75 -4.12 -2.94 -18.84
N VAL A 76 -4.04 -3.20 -17.52
CA VAL A 76 -4.79 -2.45 -16.52
C VAL A 76 -3.95 -1.31 -15.98
N ALA A 77 -4.36 -0.07 -16.26
CA ALA A 77 -3.69 1.13 -15.77
C ALA A 77 -3.65 1.19 -14.23
N PRO A 78 -2.64 1.83 -13.61
CA PRO A 78 -2.48 1.88 -12.15
C PRO A 78 -3.72 2.36 -11.40
N ASN A 79 -4.38 3.38 -11.90
CA ASN A 79 -5.59 3.98 -11.29
C ASN A 79 -6.84 3.10 -11.38
N ARG A 80 -6.80 2.02 -12.16
CA ARG A 80 -7.90 1.04 -12.33
C ARG A 80 -7.63 -0.28 -11.62
N ARG A 81 -6.45 -0.43 -11.00
CA ARG A 81 -6.11 -1.63 -10.23
C ARG A 81 -6.75 -1.59 -8.84
N PRO A 82 -7.11 -2.74 -8.28
CA PRO A 82 -7.66 -2.83 -6.92
C PRO A 82 -6.55 -2.72 -5.85
N ALA A 83 -5.42 -2.13 -6.18
CA ALA A 83 -4.22 -1.99 -5.38
C ALA A 83 -3.87 -0.52 -5.17
N ILE A 84 -3.48 -0.15 -3.96
CA ILE A 84 -2.97 1.18 -3.64
C ILE A 84 -1.58 1.05 -3.04
N MET A 85 -0.65 1.91 -3.48
CA MET A 85 0.72 1.92 -3.01
C MET A 85 0.99 3.12 -2.10
N VAL A 86 1.57 2.85 -0.94
CA VAL A 86 2.17 3.84 -0.04
C VAL A 86 3.68 3.82 -0.28
N PHE A 87 4.23 4.94 -0.70
CA PHE A 87 5.65 5.09 -1.01
C PHE A 87 6.47 5.32 0.26
N GLN A 88 7.75 5.04 0.22
CA GLN A 88 8.70 5.25 1.30
C GLN A 88 8.67 6.70 1.84
N HIS A 89 8.52 7.69 0.98
CA HIS A 89 8.40 9.11 1.36
C HIS A 89 6.95 9.54 1.68
N LEU A 90 6.02 8.58 1.87
CA LEU A 90 4.61 8.77 2.19
C LEU A 90 3.81 9.62 1.20
N ALA A 91 4.45 10.50 0.43
CA ALA A 91 3.87 11.42 -0.56
C ALA A 91 2.63 12.16 -0.03
N LEU A 92 2.63 12.59 1.24
CA LEU A 92 1.57 13.43 1.81
C LEU A 92 1.62 14.82 1.21
N PHE A 93 0.46 15.44 1.04
CA PHE A 93 0.34 16.80 0.52
C PHE A 93 0.62 17.81 1.65
N PRO A 94 1.76 18.51 1.64
CA PRO A 94 2.18 19.35 2.77
C PRO A 94 1.30 20.58 2.98
N MET A 95 0.65 21.06 1.91
CA MET A 95 -0.23 22.24 1.94
C MET A 95 -1.67 21.91 2.34
N MET A 96 -1.98 20.65 2.59
CA MET A 96 -3.29 20.18 3.01
C MET A 96 -3.24 19.74 4.47
N ASP A 97 -4.33 19.96 5.21
CA ASP A 97 -4.51 19.34 6.51
C ASP A 97 -4.64 17.80 6.41
N VAL A 98 -4.60 17.12 7.54
CA VAL A 98 -4.67 15.67 7.64
C VAL A 98 -5.98 15.12 7.05
N GLY A 99 -7.11 15.75 7.38
CA GLY A 99 -8.42 15.35 6.89
C GLY A 99 -8.52 15.47 5.36
N ALA A 100 -8.03 16.58 4.81
CA ALA A 100 -8.00 16.79 3.36
C ALA A 100 -7.08 15.79 2.64
N ASN A 101 -5.91 15.47 3.23
CA ASN A 101 -5.04 14.41 2.71
C ASN A 101 -5.78 13.07 2.61
N VAL A 102 -6.47 12.64 3.65
CA VAL A 102 -7.21 11.37 3.67
C VAL A 102 -8.41 11.42 2.72
N ALA A 103 -9.16 12.53 2.70
CA ALA A 103 -10.34 12.71 1.87
C ALA A 103 -10.04 12.84 0.37
N TYR A 104 -8.81 13.18 -0.01
CA TYR A 104 -8.44 13.55 -1.38
C TYR A 104 -8.87 12.52 -2.43
N GLY A 105 -8.52 11.26 -2.22
CA GLY A 105 -8.84 10.20 -3.17
C GLY A 105 -10.35 9.95 -3.34
N LEU A 106 -11.14 10.14 -2.28
CA LEU A 106 -12.61 10.05 -2.34
C LEU A 106 -13.20 11.17 -3.21
N GLN A 107 -12.69 12.39 -3.05
CA GLN A 107 -13.12 13.54 -3.85
C GLN A 107 -12.79 13.35 -5.33
N GLN A 108 -11.61 12.79 -5.65
CA GLN A 108 -11.22 12.44 -7.03
C GLN A 108 -12.14 11.37 -7.65
N ARG A 109 -12.79 10.55 -6.83
CA ARG A 109 -13.81 9.56 -7.24
C ARG A 109 -15.23 10.14 -7.27
N GLY A 110 -15.40 11.46 -7.12
CA GLY A 110 -16.69 12.15 -7.17
C GLY A 110 -17.52 12.11 -5.88
N VAL A 111 -16.93 11.67 -4.76
CA VAL A 111 -17.61 11.74 -3.44
C VAL A 111 -17.68 13.20 -3.01
N SER A 112 -18.85 13.63 -2.51
CA SER A 112 -19.02 15.00 -2.03
C SER A 112 -18.03 15.37 -0.94
N LYS A 113 -17.66 16.66 -0.85
CA LYS A 113 -16.69 17.15 0.14
C LYS A 113 -17.13 16.82 1.58
N ALA A 114 -18.40 16.94 1.90
CA ALA A 114 -18.93 16.67 3.23
C ALA A 114 -18.83 15.16 3.58
N GLU A 115 -19.23 14.29 2.66
CA GLU A 115 -19.16 12.85 2.86
C GLU A 115 -17.70 12.35 2.90
N ALA A 116 -16.85 12.87 2.02
CA ALA A 116 -15.42 12.53 2.02
C ALA A 116 -14.74 12.95 3.34
N ALA A 117 -15.07 14.12 3.89
CA ALA A 117 -14.56 14.56 5.20
C ALA A 117 -15.03 13.65 6.34
N LYS A 118 -16.31 13.27 6.36
CA LYS A 118 -16.87 12.34 7.35
C LYS A 118 -16.17 10.97 7.30
N ARG A 119 -15.99 10.42 6.11
CA ARG A 119 -15.28 9.13 5.92
C ARG A 119 -13.80 9.23 6.30
N ALA A 120 -13.15 10.36 6.02
CA ALA A 120 -11.77 10.61 6.40
C ALA A 120 -11.61 10.66 7.93
N GLU A 121 -12.51 11.33 8.64
CA GLU A 121 -12.49 11.41 10.10
C GLU A 121 -12.70 10.02 10.74
N ALA A 122 -13.69 9.27 10.29
CA ALA A 122 -13.91 7.89 10.73
C ALA A 122 -12.70 6.99 10.45
N MET A 123 -12.02 7.17 9.31
CA MET A 123 -10.80 6.42 9.00
C MET A 123 -9.64 6.80 9.91
N LEU A 124 -9.47 8.09 10.22
CA LEU A 124 -8.45 8.55 11.17
C LEU A 124 -8.65 7.96 12.57
N GLU A 125 -9.88 7.87 13.04
CA GLU A 125 -10.19 7.17 14.29
C GLU A 125 -9.78 5.70 14.26
N ARG A 126 -10.08 4.99 13.16
CA ARG A 126 -9.73 3.57 12.98
C ARG A 126 -8.22 3.31 12.94
N VAL A 127 -7.42 4.27 12.50
CA VAL A 127 -5.94 4.16 12.53
C VAL A 127 -5.33 4.77 13.81
N GLY A 128 -6.14 5.03 14.85
CA GLY A 128 -5.68 5.53 16.13
C GLY A 128 -5.21 6.99 16.12
N LEU A 129 -5.81 7.82 15.26
CA LEU A 129 -5.54 9.26 15.14
C LEU A 129 -6.81 10.11 15.30
N PRO A 130 -7.54 10.01 16.42
CA PRO A 130 -8.73 10.83 16.64
C PRO A 130 -8.38 12.31 16.78
N GLY A 131 -9.23 13.18 16.26
CA GLY A 131 -9.16 14.64 16.48
C GLY A 131 -8.00 15.36 15.78
N VAL A 132 -7.23 14.69 14.87
CA VAL A 132 -6.09 15.33 14.18
C VAL A 132 -6.45 15.89 12.80
N ALA A 133 -7.69 15.76 12.35
CA ALA A 133 -8.09 16.07 10.96
C ALA A 133 -7.72 17.49 10.52
N ARG A 134 -7.73 18.48 11.44
CA ARG A 134 -7.42 19.88 11.16
C ARG A 134 -5.93 20.25 11.32
N LYS A 135 -5.07 19.31 11.75
CA LYS A 135 -3.63 19.57 11.86
C LYS A 135 -2.98 19.58 10.49
N LEU A 136 -1.91 20.34 10.34
CA LEU A 136 -1.02 20.29 9.18
C LEU A 136 -0.07 19.09 9.31
N ILE A 137 0.45 18.63 8.18
CA ILE A 137 1.32 17.44 8.14
C ILE A 137 2.64 17.64 8.92
N ASP A 138 3.17 18.84 8.95
CA ASP A 138 4.41 19.17 9.68
C ASP A 138 4.26 19.11 11.22
N GLN A 139 3.04 19.22 11.72
CA GLN A 139 2.72 19.11 13.15
C GLN A 139 2.66 17.66 13.67
N LEU A 140 2.86 16.69 12.78
CA LEU A 140 2.77 15.25 13.10
C LEU A 140 4.15 14.62 13.28
N SER A 141 4.24 13.65 14.21
CA SER A 141 5.40 12.75 14.30
C SER A 141 5.53 11.85 13.07
N GLY A 142 6.70 11.22 12.86
CA GLY A 142 6.92 10.28 11.75
C GLY A 142 5.90 9.14 11.71
N GLY A 143 5.64 8.50 12.85
CA GLY A 143 4.63 7.43 12.93
C GLY A 143 3.20 7.93 12.67
N GLN A 144 2.85 9.15 13.12
CA GLN A 144 1.55 9.74 12.79
C GLN A 144 1.42 10.02 11.29
N LYS A 145 2.46 10.57 10.64
CA LYS A 145 2.49 10.77 9.17
C LYS A 145 2.27 9.46 8.43
N GLN A 146 2.89 8.39 8.90
CA GLN A 146 2.73 7.06 8.30
C GLN A 146 1.30 6.56 8.42
N ARG A 147 0.68 6.65 9.60
CA ARG A 147 -0.73 6.29 9.79
C ARG A 147 -1.67 7.13 8.92
N VAL A 148 -1.38 8.41 8.71
CA VAL A 148 -2.14 9.27 7.78
C VAL A 148 -2.01 8.76 6.34
N ALA A 149 -0.82 8.36 5.89
CA ALA A 149 -0.62 7.81 4.55
C ALA A 149 -1.37 6.47 4.36
N ILE A 150 -1.37 5.61 5.38
CA ILE A 150 -2.15 4.37 5.40
C ILE A 150 -3.65 4.67 5.40
N ALA A 151 -4.13 5.61 6.22
CA ALA A 151 -5.53 6.03 6.24
C ALA A 151 -5.99 6.55 4.88
N ARG A 152 -5.16 7.39 4.21
CA ARG A 152 -5.41 7.90 2.86
C ARG A 152 -5.58 6.79 1.83
N ALA A 153 -4.85 5.69 1.99
CA ALA A 153 -4.98 4.53 1.13
C ALA A 153 -6.23 3.71 1.49
N LEU A 154 -6.42 3.38 2.77
CA LEU A 154 -7.49 2.49 3.24
C LEU A 154 -8.88 3.10 3.12
N VAL A 155 -9.03 4.43 3.15
CA VAL A 155 -10.35 5.10 2.99
C VAL A 155 -10.97 4.84 1.62
N LEU A 156 -10.16 4.45 0.63
CA LEU A 156 -10.59 4.06 -0.72
C LEU A 156 -11.00 2.60 -0.82
N GLU A 157 -10.91 1.84 0.28
CA GLU A 157 -11.30 0.43 0.40
C GLU A 157 -10.60 -0.48 -0.62
N PRO A 158 -9.25 -0.41 -0.76
CA PRO A 158 -8.55 -1.27 -1.68
C PRO A 158 -8.60 -2.72 -1.22
N THR A 159 -8.53 -3.68 -2.16
CA THR A 159 -8.36 -5.09 -1.80
C THR A 159 -6.90 -5.44 -1.48
N LEU A 160 -5.97 -4.61 -1.96
CA LEU A 160 -4.53 -4.81 -1.81
C LEU A 160 -3.84 -3.48 -1.45
N LEU A 161 -3.09 -3.48 -0.34
CA LEU A 161 -2.25 -2.37 0.10
C LEU A 161 -0.78 -2.76 -0.06
N LEU A 162 -0.05 -1.93 -0.80
CA LEU A 162 1.36 -2.08 -1.09
C LEU A 162 2.16 -1.05 -0.30
N LEU A 163 3.20 -1.47 0.42
CA LEU A 163 3.99 -0.60 1.27
C LEU A 163 5.47 -0.71 0.88
N ASP A 164 6.05 0.37 0.40
CA ASP A 164 7.45 0.45 -0.03
C ASP A 164 8.31 0.94 1.13
N GLU A 165 9.03 0.02 1.80
CA GLU A 165 9.88 0.29 2.98
C GLU A 165 9.20 1.16 4.04
N PRO A 166 8.00 0.78 4.53
CA PRO A 166 7.18 1.66 5.35
C PRO A 166 7.84 2.04 6.69
N LEU A 167 8.78 1.23 7.16
CA LEU A 167 9.41 1.39 8.48
C LEU A 167 10.86 1.89 8.40
N GLY A 168 11.43 2.03 7.21
CA GLY A 168 12.84 2.31 7.01
C GLY A 168 13.33 3.65 7.57
N ALA A 169 12.44 4.65 7.66
CA ALA A 169 12.77 5.99 8.18
C ALA A 169 12.53 6.18 9.69
N LEU A 170 12.11 5.12 10.40
CA LEU A 170 11.76 5.17 11.82
C LEU A 170 12.92 4.69 12.69
N ASP A 171 13.03 5.24 13.92
CA ASP A 171 13.90 4.69 14.94
C ASP A 171 13.46 3.28 15.37
N LEU A 172 14.36 2.51 15.99
CA LEU A 172 14.14 1.10 16.32
C LEU A 172 12.88 0.88 17.18
N LYS A 173 12.68 1.72 18.22
CA LYS A 173 11.53 1.57 19.13
C LYS A 173 10.20 1.85 18.43
N LEU A 174 10.17 2.89 17.62
CA LEU A 174 8.99 3.25 16.85
C LEU A 174 8.70 2.21 15.75
N ARG A 175 9.75 1.63 15.16
CA ARG A 175 9.65 0.56 14.17
C ARG A 175 8.97 -0.68 14.75
N GLU A 176 9.42 -1.18 15.92
CA GLU A 176 8.80 -2.33 16.58
C GLU A 176 7.32 -2.09 16.91
N HIS A 177 6.98 -0.90 17.36
CA HIS A 177 5.60 -0.53 17.62
C HIS A 177 4.76 -0.53 16.33
N MET A 178 5.28 0.05 15.27
CA MET A 178 4.60 0.12 13.97
C MET A 178 4.39 -1.24 13.29
N LYS A 179 5.29 -2.22 13.51
CA LYS A 179 5.08 -3.62 13.03
C LYS A 179 3.79 -4.20 13.62
N VAL A 180 3.65 -4.08 14.94
CA VAL A 180 2.45 -4.57 15.64
C VAL A 180 1.20 -3.87 15.13
N GLU A 181 1.27 -2.56 14.95
CA GLU A 181 0.14 -1.77 14.43
C GLU A 181 -0.23 -2.16 13.00
N LEU A 182 0.74 -2.34 12.10
CA LEU A 182 0.46 -2.78 10.72
C LEU A 182 -0.27 -4.11 10.68
N LYS A 183 0.14 -5.06 11.55
CA LYS A 183 -0.52 -6.36 11.69
C LYS A 183 -1.96 -6.21 12.22
N GLN A 184 -2.17 -5.35 13.21
CA GLN A 184 -3.50 -5.07 13.76
C GLN A 184 -4.41 -4.40 12.72
N LEU A 185 -3.88 -3.42 11.98
CA LEU A 185 -4.62 -2.75 10.90
C LEU A 185 -4.99 -3.75 9.80
N GLN A 186 -4.04 -4.59 9.36
CA GLN A 186 -4.32 -5.61 8.36
C GLN A 186 -5.46 -6.54 8.81
N ALA A 187 -5.40 -7.05 10.04
CA ALA A 187 -6.44 -7.91 10.60
C ALA A 187 -7.81 -7.19 10.71
N ALA A 188 -7.81 -5.92 11.11
CA ALA A 188 -9.04 -5.13 11.28
C ALA A 188 -9.72 -4.77 9.95
N PHE A 189 -8.95 -4.62 8.88
CA PHE A 189 -9.49 -4.26 7.56
C PHE A 189 -9.70 -5.47 6.64
N GLY A 190 -9.08 -6.62 6.91
CA GLY A 190 -9.15 -7.81 6.07
C GLY A 190 -8.59 -7.59 4.65
N THR A 191 -7.79 -6.55 4.46
CA THR A 191 -7.12 -6.20 3.21
C THR A 191 -5.82 -6.99 3.10
N THR A 192 -5.43 -7.42 1.91
CA THR A 192 -4.12 -8.00 1.69
C THR A 192 -3.06 -6.91 1.76
N PHE A 193 -2.05 -7.09 2.62
CA PHE A 193 -0.91 -6.17 2.71
C PHE A 193 0.33 -6.85 2.16
N VAL A 194 1.03 -6.16 1.27
CA VAL A 194 2.36 -6.57 0.78
C VAL A 194 3.32 -5.44 1.06
N TYR A 195 4.34 -5.70 1.88
CA TYR A 195 5.36 -4.70 2.11
C TYR A 195 6.76 -5.24 1.85
N ILE A 196 7.65 -4.35 1.48
CA ILE A 196 9.06 -4.68 1.26
C ILE A 196 9.91 -4.09 2.36
N THR A 197 10.92 -4.86 2.74
CA THR A 197 11.94 -4.43 3.69
C THR A 197 13.30 -5.03 3.34
N HIS A 198 14.35 -4.42 3.85
CA HIS A 198 15.72 -4.96 3.86
C HIS A 198 16.14 -5.43 5.27
N ASP A 199 15.31 -5.21 6.27
CA ASP A 199 15.58 -5.56 7.67
C ASP A 199 14.96 -6.93 8.00
N GLN A 200 15.82 -7.90 8.37
CA GLN A 200 15.41 -9.26 8.76
C GLN A 200 14.63 -9.30 10.08
N SER A 201 14.70 -8.24 10.87
CA SER A 201 13.95 -8.13 12.12
C SER A 201 12.48 -7.74 11.91
N GLU A 202 12.12 -7.32 10.71
CA GLU A 202 10.75 -7.02 10.30
C GLU A 202 10.00 -8.26 9.80
#